data_358b8a84fdadc5ec099ee388ae64dd20
#
_entry.id   358b8a84fdadc5ec099ee388ae64dd20
#
_cell.length_a   1.000
_cell.length_b   1.000
_cell.length_c   1.000
_cell.angle_alpha   90.00
_cell.angle_beta   90.00
_cell.angle_gamma   90.00
#
_symmetry.space_group_name_H-M   'P 1'
#
loop_
_entity.id
_entity.type
_entity.pdbx_description
1 polymer ?
#
loop_
_entity_poly.entity_id
_entity_poly.type
_entity_poly.pdbx_seq_one_letter_code
_entity_poly.pdbx_strand_id
1 'polypeptide(L)'
;LDIVLGNILGAEHTRPDQKAVSFRIDFNNYVKLSALQSITPKGVSRNQLLNDLLAVALDQVESSLPDGASAAYEHALLENEEGLTALLEQEGHL
;
A
#
# COMPACT_ATOMS: atom_id res chain seq x y z
N LEU A 1 12.65 -10.47 -11.71
CA LEU A 1 13.12 -10.38 -10.35
C LEU A 1 11.93 -10.38 -9.41
N ASP A 2 11.86 -11.41 -8.61
CA ASP A 2 10.72 -11.56 -7.72
C ASP A 2 11.03 -11.02 -6.34
N ILE A 3 10.40 -9.92 -6.02
CA ILE A 3 10.47 -9.36 -4.68
C ILE A 3 9.13 -9.60 -4.04
N VAL A 4 9.11 -10.36 -2.98
CA VAL A 4 7.87 -10.64 -2.28
C VAL A 4 7.85 -9.76 -1.05
N LEU A 5 7.22 -8.62 -1.17
CA LEU A 5 7.15 -7.66 -0.08
C LEU A 5 6.44 -8.22 1.13
N GLY A 6 5.49 -9.10 0.91
CA GLY A 6 4.79 -9.74 2.01
C GLY A 6 5.71 -10.49 2.94
N ASN A 7 6.77 -11.06 2.42
CA ASN A 7 7.73 -11.77 3.27
C ASN A 7 8.48 -10.80 4.17
N ILE A 8 8.73 -9.61 3.67
CA ILE A 8 9.39 -8.60 4.46
C ILE A 8 8.46 -8.12 5.56
N LEU A 9 7.23 -7.86 5.17
CA LEU A 9 6.22 -7.35 6.10
C LEU A 9 5.80 -8.41 7.10
N GLY A 10 5.71 -9.64 6.65
CA GLY A 10 5.24 -10.74 7.49
C GLY A 10 6.13 -11.03 8.67
N ALA A 11 7.37 -10.65 8.58
CA ALA A 11 8.28 -10.85 9.68
C ALA A 11 8.10 -9.79 10.76
N GLU A 12 7.36 -8.76 10.43
CA GLU A 12 7.18 -7.65 11.34
C GLU A 12 5.87 -7.74 12.07
N HIS A 13 5.71 -6.86 12.99
CA HIS A 13 4.46 -6.81 13.71
C HIS A 13 3.44 -6.10 12.88
N THR A 14 2.50 -6.81 12.35
CA THR A 14 1.44 -6.23 11.55
C THR A 14 0.42 -5.59 12.48
N ARG A 15 0.21 -4.31 12.31
CA ARG A 15 -0.78 -3.61 13.11
C ARG A 15 -2.18 -3.94 12.61
N PRO A 16 -3.20 -3.80 13.45
CA PRO A 16 -4.58 -4.13 13.04
C PRO A 16 -5.06 -3.37 11.81
N ASP A 17 -4.53 -2.15 11.60
CA ASP A 17 -4.92 -1.33 10.47
C ASP A 17 -4.05 -1.56 9.24
N GLN A 18 -3.22 -2.57 9.26
CA GLN A 18 -2.34 -2.88 8.14
C GLN A 18 -2.62 -4.27 7.62
N LYS A 19 -2.47 -4.41 6.33
CA LYS A 19 -2.64 -5.69 5.67
C LYS A 19 -1.34 -6.08 5.00
N ALA A 20 -0.90 -7.31 5.22
CA ALA A 20 0.28 -7.82 4.55
C ALA A 20 -0.06 -8.14 3.10
N VAL A 21 0.72 -7.62 2.19
CA VAL A 21 0.54 -7.88 0.76
C VAL A 21 1.88 -8.22 0.15
N SER A 22 1.84 -8.95 -0.94
CA SER A 22 3.04 -9.25 -1.70
C SER A 22 2.78 -9.06 -3.18
N PHE A 23 3.80 -8.67 -3.91
CA PHE A 23 3.68 -8.52 -5.35
C PHE A 23 5.08 -8.57 -5.96
N ARG A 24 5.13 -8.74 -7.27
CA ARG A 24 6.39 -8.69 -7.99
C ARG A 24 6.64 -7.27 -8.41
N ILE A 25 7.87 -6.82 -8.22
CA ILE A 25 8.24 -5.46 -8.59
C ILE A 25 9.14 -5.52 -9.81
N ASP A 26 8.92 -4.62 -10.75
CA ASP A 26 9.78 -4.55 -11.94
C ASP A 26 11.19 -4.15 -11.53
N PHE A 27 12.17 -4.71 -12.22
CA PHE A 27 13.55 -4.49 -11.84
C PHE A 27 13.92 -3.01 -11.83
N ASN A 28 13.46 -2.27 -12.83
CA ASN A 28 13.74 -0.84 -12.90
C ASN A 28 13.18 -0.09 -11.69
N ASN A 29 11.96 -0.44 -11.29
CA ASN A 29 11.35 0.17 -10.12
C ASN A 29 12.07 -0.23 -8.84
N TYR A 30 12.56 -1.46 -8.79
CA TYR A 30 13.31 -1.92 -7.64
C TYR A 30 14.62 -1.14 -7.47
N VAL A 31 15.31 -0.90 -8.58
CA VAL A 31 16.55 -0.13 -8.53
C VAL A 31 16.28 1.29 -8.03
N LYS A 32 15.22 1.91 -8.52
CA LYS A 32 14.85 3.26 -8.10
C LYS A 32 14.47 3.29 -6.63
N LEU A 33 13.72 2.28 -6.20
CA LEU A 33 13.31 2.19 -4.81
C LEU A 33 14.51 2.02 -3.90
N SER A 34 15.45 1.18 -4.30
CA SER A 34 16.66 0.96 -3.52
C SER A 34 17.52 2.21 -3.42
N ALA A 35 17.61 2.95 -4.53
CA ALA A 35 18.35 4.20 -4.53
C ALA A 35 17.70 5.22 -3.59
N LEU A 36 16.38 5.31 -3.64
CA LEU A 36 15.66 6.22 -2.78
C LEU A 36 15.81 5.82 -1.32
N GLN A 37 15.77 4.53 -1.04
CA GLN A 37 15.96 4.03 0.32
C GLN A 37 17.34 4.43 0.86
N SER A 38 18.34 4.43 0.00
CA SER A 38 19.70 4.76 0.40
C SER A 38 19.86 6.18 0.90
N ILE A 39 19.05 7.10 0.39
CA ILE A 39 19.13 8.50 0.79
C ILE A 39 18.07 8.90 1.80
N THR A 40 17.26 7.93 2.21
CA THR A 40 16.20 8.17 3.21
C THR A 40 16.82 8.11 4.60
N PRO A 41 16.39 8.98 5.52
CA PRO A 41 16.94 9.00 6.87
C PRO A 41 16.81 7.64 7.55
N LYS A 42 17.75 7.34 8.41
CA LYS A 42 17.70 6.13 9.20
C LYS A 42 16.47 6.17 10.09
N GLY A 43 15.86 5.02 10.28
CA GLY A 43 14.65 4.94 11.07
C GLY A 43 13.40 4.87 10.22
N VAL A 44 13.51 5.19 8.94
CA VAL A 44 12.39 5.02 8.02
C VAL A 44 12.54 3.65 7.39
N SER A 45 11.62 2.75 7.67
CA SER A 45 11.69 1.41 7.13
C SER A 45 11.27 1.41 5.66
N ARG A 46 11.61 0.32 4.98
CA ARG A 46 11.16 0.15 3.60
C ARG A 46 9.64 0.13 3.53
N ASN A 47 9.01 -0.48 4.51
CA ASN A 47 7.56 -0.53 4.59
C ASN A 47 6.96 0.88 4.69
N GLN A 48 7.54 1.71 5.54
CA GLN A 48 7.11 3.09 5.69
C GLN A 48 7.28 3.86 4.39
N LEU A 49 8.43 3.70 3.76
CA LEU A 49 8.71 4.38 2.50
C LEU A 49 7.74 3.97 1.42
N LEU A 50 7.45 2.67 1.31
CA LEU A 50 6.51 2.17 0.31
C LEU A 50 5.11 2.71 0.56
N ASN A 51 4.69 2.78 1.79
CA ASN A 51 3.37 3.33 2.11
C ASN A 51 3.28 4.80 1.73
N ASP A 52 4.34 5.56 2.02
CA ASP A 52 4.37 6.97 1.68
C ASP A 52 4.31 7.18 0.16
N LEU A 53 5.07 6.36 -0.57
CA LEU A 53 5.07 6.45 -2.03
C LEU A 53 3.72 6.08 -2.61
N LEU A 54 3.10 5.05 -2.07
CA LEU A 54 1.77 4.64 -2.52
C LEU A 54 0.73 5.71 -2.25
N ALA A 55 0.83 6.35 -1.10
CA ALA A 55 -0.12 7.41 -0.76
C ALA A 55 -0.04 8.55 -1.78
N VAL A 56 1.17 8.96 -2.13
CA VAL A 56 1.36 10.02 -3.12
C VAL A 56 0.87 9.58 -4.48
N ALA A 57 1.22 8.37 -4.90
CA ALA A 57 0.84 7.87 -6.21
C ALA A 57 -0.67 7.72 -6.33
N LEU A 58 -1.31 7.23 -5.30
CA LEU A 58 -2.77 7.05 -5.31
C LEU A 58 -3.49 8.40 -5.34
N ASP A 59 -2.98 9.39 -4.59
CA ASP A 59 -3.55 10.73 -4.63
C ASP A 59 -3.47 11.31 -6.04
N GLN A 60 -2.37 11.09 -6.72
CA GLN A 60 -2.20 11.59 -8.08
C GLN A 60 -3.16 10.92 -9.04
N VAL A 61 -3.35 9.62 -8.91
CA VAL A 61 -4.29 8.89 -9.76
C VAL A 61 -5.70 9.38 -9.51
N GLU A 62 -6.07 9.54 -8.24
CA GLU A 62 -7.41 10.03 -7.89
C GLU A 62 -7.69 11.38 -8.51
N SER A 63 -6.72 12.28 -8.46
CA SER A 63 -6.87 13.62 -9.00
C SER A 63 -6.96 13.64 -10.50
N SER A 64 -6.49 12.59 -11.16
CA SER A 64 -6.42 12.53 -12.61
C SER A 64 -7.56 11.73 -13.24
N LEU A 65 -8.44 11.15 -12.44
CA LEU A 65 -9.51 10.34 -12.98
C LEU A 65 -10.54 11.19 -13.72
N PRO A 66 -10.99 10.75 -14.90
CA PRO A 66 -12.09 11.40 -15.60
C PRO A 66 -13.36 11.28 -14.77
N ASP A 67 -14.33 12.18 -15.01
CA ASP A 67 -15.55 12.22 -14.21
C ASP A 67 -16.26 10.88 -14.07
N GLY A 68 -16.42 10.15 -15.15
CA GLY A 68 -17.10 8.86 -15.08
C GLY A 68 -16.35 7.84 -14.28
N ALA A 69 -15.03 7.80 -14.44
CA ALA A 69 -14.21 6.88 -13.70
C ALA A 69 -14.10 7.28 -12.23
N SER A 70 -14.14 8.58 -11.96
CA SER A 70 -14.08 9.08 -10.60
C SER A 70 -15.30 8.63 -9.79
N ALA A 71 -16.48 8.68 -10.39
CA ALA A 71 -17.69 8.22 -9.72
C ALA A 71 -17.65 6.73 -9.43
N ALA A 72 -17.18 5.95 -10.40
CA ALA A 72 -17.06 4.51 -10.22
C ALA A 72 -16.02 4.18 -9.14
N TYR A 73 -14.95 4.93 -9.12
CA TYR A 73 -13.91 4.74 -8.13
C TYR A 73 -14.43 5.03 -6.70
N GLU A 74 -15.16 6.13 -6.55
CA GLU A 74 -15.72 6.48 -5.26
C GLU A 74 -16.67 5.41 -4.73
N HIS A 75 -17.48 4.87 -5.63
CA HIS A 75 -18.41 3.80 -5.27
C HIS A 75 -17.63 2.56 -4.84
N ALA A 76 -16.62 2.19 -5.61
CA ALA A 76 -15.80 1.02 -5.28
C ALA A 76 -15.04 1.23 -3.97
N LEU A 77 -14.60 2.45 -3.72
CA LEU A 77 -13.90 2.78 -2.50
C LEU A 77 -14.78 2.54 -1.28
N LEU A 78 -16.04 3.01 -1.35
CA LEU A 78 -16.98 2.81 -0.26
C LEU A 78 -17.26 1.33 -0.01
N GLU A 79 -17.45 0.56 -1.08
CA GLU A 79 -17.69 -0.86 -0.93
C GLU A 79 -16.51 -1.56 -0.28
N ASN A 80 -15.31 -1.19 -0.65
CA ASN A 80 -14.12 -1.80 -0.09
C ASN A 80 -13.89 -1.39 1.35
N GLU A 81 -14.23 -0.16 1.70
CA GLU A 81 -14.13 0.28 3.08
C GLU A 81 -15.11 -0.47 3.97
N GLU A 82 -16.32 -0.66 3.50
CA GLU A 82 -17.31 -1.43 4.24
C GLU A 82 -16.86 -2.87 4.42
N GLY A 83 -16.32 -3.46 3.37
CA GLY A 83 -15.80 -4.81 3.45
C GLY A 83 -14.67 -4.94 4.45
N LEU A 84 -13.80 -3.98 4.47
CA LEU A 84 -12.67 -3.99 5.40
C LEU A 84 -13.15 -3.82 6.84
N THR A 85 -14.10 -2.92 7.06
CA THR A 85 -14.65 -2.71 8.39
C THR A 85 -15.32 -3.97 8.91
N ALA A 86 -16.10 -4.62 8.06
CA ALA A 86 -16.76 -5.86 8.44
C ALA A 86 -15.73 -6.95 8.78
N LEU A 87 -14.67 -7.00 8.02
CA LEU A 87 -13.63 -7.99 8.25
C LEU A 87 -12.92 -7.75 9.58
N LEU A 88 -12.62 -6.49 9.88
CA LEU A 88 -11.97 -6.14 11.13
C LEU A 88 -12.85 -6.44 12.32
N GLU A 89 -14.13 -6.16 12.21
CA GLU A 89 -15.09 -6.46 13.27
C GLU A 89 -15.21 -7.95 13.50
N GLN A 90 -15.16 -8.71 12.40
CA GLN A 90 -15.28 -10.13 12.47
C GLN A 90 -14.10 -10.77 13.16
N GLU A 91 -12.94 -10.26 12.93
CA GLU A 91 -11.75 -10.72 13.56
C GLU A 91 -11.67 -10.29 15.00
N GLY A 92 -12.51 -9.54 15.38
CA GLY A 92 -12.83 -9.42 16.64
C GLY A 92 -12.16 -8.86 17.55
N HIS A 93 -11.47 -8.62 17.41
CA HIS A 93 -10.81 -8.36 18.37
C HIS A 93 -10.33 -7.22 18.38
N LEU A 94 -10.75 -6.78 17.69
CA LEU A 94 -10.16 -5.60 17.68
C LEU A 94 -10.80 -4.75 18.48
#